data_2250cebda892d71de034e41f2f59a6f6
#
_entry.id   2250cebda892d71de034e41f2f59a6f6
#
_cell.length_a   1.000
_cell.length_b   1.000
_cell.length_c   1.000
_cell.angle_alpha   90.00
_cell.angle_beta   90.00
_cell.angle_gamma   90.00
#
_symmetry.space_group_name_H-M   'P 1'
#
loop_
_entity.id
_entity.type
_entity.pdbx_description
1 polymer ?
#
loop_
_entity_poly.entity_id
_entity_poly.type
_entity_poly.pdbx_seq_one_letter_code
_entity_poly.pdbx_strand_id
1 'polypeptide(L)'
;MRSKIFAAALLSLSLAAASAPAAETAICYNCPPEWAGWGAQLQLIKDETGIVVPLDNKNSGQSVSQLIAEKNNPVADVSYLGVSFAINARKAGVLEAYKPKGWEAVPEGLKDPDGYWVSIHSGTLGFMVNVDALEGKPIPRSWKDLLDPKYKGMVGFLDPTSAFVGYVGAVAANHAFGGTLDNFAPGIAYFKELQKNAPIVPKQTAYARVLSGEIPILLDYDFNAYRAKHTDKAKVEFVIPAEGTIVVPYVMSFVKGAPHAKAGKEVIDFVLGVKGQRLWAENFLRPVVPGVMTPEIARLFLPEREYARAGSVNYVRMAEVQQAFGAKYLKEVLK
;
A
#
# COMPACT_ATOMS: atom_id res chain seq x y z
N MET A 1 43.55 -26.22 -75.55
CA MET A 1 42.90 -25.15 -74.79
C MET A 1 42.34 -25.78 -73.53
N ARG A 2 42.95 -25.48 -72.35
CA ARG A 2 42.55 -26.09 -71.06
C ARG A 2 41.70 -25.05 -70.26
N SER A 3 40.43 -25.35 -70.04
CA SER A 3 39.53 -24.52 -69.24
C SER A 3 39.79 -24.83 -67.76
N LYS A 4 40.09 -23.78 -66.95
CA LYS A 4 40.22 -23.86 -65.50
C LYS A 4 38.89 -23.49 -64.87
N ILE A 5 38.26 -24.45 -64.18
CA ILE A 5 37.09 -24.22 -63.36
C ILE A 5 37.55 -23.74 -61.98
N PHE A 6 37.19 -22.52 -61.57
CA PHE A 6 37.35 -22.01 -60.22
C PHE A 6 36.13 -22.40 -59.37
N ALA A 7 36.36 -23.22 -58.38
CA ALA A 7 35.33 -23.52 -57.37
C ALA A 7 35.44 -22.45 -56.26
N ALA A 8 34.42 -21.63 -56.10
CA ALA A 8 34.27 -20.70 -54.97
C ALA A 8 33.58 -21.41 -53.80
N ALA A 9 34.32 -21.61 -52.71
CA ALA A 9 33.77 -22.14 -51.47
C ALA A 9 33.09 -20.98 -50.70
N LEU A 10 31.78 -20.99 -50.62
CA LEU A 10 30.99 -20.09 -49.74
C LEU A 10 31.08 -20.64 -48.29
N LEU A 11 31.81 -19.94 -47.44
CA LEU A 11 31.84 -20.14 -46.01
C LEU A 11 30.57 -19.46 -45.42
N SER A 12 29.53 -20.22 -45.09
CA SER A 12 28.39 -19.73 -44.35
C SER A 12 28.74 -19.61 -42.87
N LEU A 13 28.96 -18.37 -42.39
CA LEU A 13 29.08 -18.03 -41.00
C LEU A 13 27.64 -18.05 -40.41
N SER A 14 27.29 -19.13 -39.72
CA SER A 14 26.08 -19.17 -38.88
C SER A 14 26.35 -18.36 -37.60
N LEU A 15 25.84 -17.10 -37.54
CA LEU A 15 25.73 -16.37 -36.29
C LEU A 15 24.69 -17.10 -35.42
N ALA A 16 25.16 -17.82 -34.43
CA ALA A 16 24.30 -18.26 -33.33
C ALA A 16 23.91 -17.01 -32.52
N ALA A 17 22.73 -16.48 -32.79
CA ALA A 17 22.13 -15.48 -31.91
C ALA A 17 21.88 -16.14 -30.54
N ALA A 18 22.73 -15.84 -29.56
CA ALA A 18 22.50 -16.19 -28.18
C ALA A 18 21.22 -15.43 -27.77
N SER A 19 20.10 -16.15 -27.70
CA SER A 19 18.89 -15.59 -27.10
C SER A 19 19.20 -15.21 -25.65
N ALA A 20 19.12 -13.92 -25.33
CA ALA A 20 19.17 -13.48 -23.93
C ALA A 20 18.12 -14.29 -23.14
N PRO A 21 18.45 -14.81 -21.96
CA PRO A 21 17.46 -15.51 -21.14
C PRO A 21 16.27 -14.59 -20.94
N ALA A 22 15.06 -15.13 -21.09
CA ALA A 22 13.84 -14.38 -20.81
C ALA A 22 13.91 -13.86 -19.37
N ALA A 23 13.59 -12.57 -19.17
CA ALA A 23 13.58 -11.98 -17.84
C ALA A 23 12.67 -12.80 -16.92
N GLU A 24 13.17 -13.17 -15.72
CA GLU A 24 12.39 -13.87 -14.73
C GLU A 24 11.25 -12.95 -14.27
N THR A 25 10.04 -13.46 -14.13
CA THR A 25 8.85 -12.65 -13.81
C THR A 25 8.25 -13.09 -12.49
N ALA A 26 7.77 -12.14 -11.69
CA ALA A 26 6.93 -12.39 -10.53
C ALA A 26 5.68 -11.52 -10.60
N ILE A 27 4.50 -12.11 -10.40
CA ILE A 27 3.23 -11.38 -10.41
C ILE A 27 2.90 -10.95 -8.98
N CYS A 28 2.90 -9.62 -8.74
CA CYS A 28 2.49 -9.04 -7.48
C CYS A 28 1.10 -8.41 -7.60
N TYR A 29 0.13 -8.86 -6.81
CA TYR A 29 -1.15 -8.17 -6.70
C TYR A 29 -1.07 -7.00 -5.72
N ASN A 30 -1.56 -5.83 -6.18
CA ASN A 30 -1.57 -4.56 -5.44
C ASN A 30 -0.18 -3.95 -5.20
N CYS A 31 0.72 -4.02 -6.19
CA CYS A 31 2.01 -3.32 -6.16
C CYS A 31 1.99 -2.12 -7.12
N PRO A 32 1.15 -1.07 -6.87
CA PRO A 32 0.96 0.04 -7.80
C PRO A 32 2.15 1.01 -7.74
N PRO A 33 2.76 1.36 -8.88
CA PRO A 33 3.99 2.18 -8.90
C PRO A 33 3.79 3.59 -8.37
N GLU A 34 2.56 4.10 -8.40
CA GLU A 34 2.24 5.47 -8.00
C GLU A 34 1.95 5.61 -6.51
N TRP A 35 1.93 4.52 -5.76
CA TRP A 35 1.57 4.51 -4.35
C TRP A 35 2.64 3.81 -3.50
N ALA A 36 2.86 4.32 -2.28
CA ALA A 36 3.78 3.73 -1.29
C ALA A 36 5.20 3.48 -1.81
N GLY A 37 5.72 4.29 -2.74
CA GLY A 37 7.09 4.14 -3.27
C GLY A 37 7.33 2.89 -4.12
N TRP A 38 6.27 2.13 -4.48
CA TRP A 38 6.42 0.90 -5.26
C TRP A 38 7.13 1.08 -6.58
N GLY A 39 6.96 2.22 -7.28
CA GLY A 39 7.67 2.47 -8.54
C GLY A 39 9.18 2.36 -8.40
N ALA A 40 9.75 2.94 -7.34
CA ALA A 40 11.17 2.85 -7.04
C ALA A 40 11.57 1.42 -6.63
N GLN A 41 10.75 0.73 -5.84
CA GLN A 41 11.01 -0.66 -5.44
C GLN A 41 11.01 -1.63 -6.63
N LEU A 42 10.03 -1.53 -7.52
CA LEU A 42 9.94 -2.37 -8.72
C LEU A 42 11.15 -2.18 -9.64
N GLN A 43 11.60 -0.93 -9.80
CA GLN A 43 12.81 -0.65 -10.57
C GLN A 43 14.04 -1.24 -9.90
N LEU A 44 14.21 -1.06 -8.58
CA LEU A 44 15.36 -1.59 -7.85
C LEU A 44 15.38 -3.12 -7.84
N ILE A 45 14.22 -3.80 -7.70
CA ILE A 45 14.10 -5.25 -7.84
C ILE A 45 14.63 -5.70 -9.20
N LYS A 46 14.16 -5.05 -10.27
CA LYS A 46 14.61 -5.36 -11.64
C LYS A 46 16.13 -5.18 -11.82
N ASP A 47 16.68 -4.07 -11.32
CA ASP A 47 18.10 -3.74 -11.50
C ASP A 47 19.02 -4.67 -10.73
N GLU A 48 18.58 -5.13 -9.54
CA GLU A 48 19.42 -5.94 -8.64
C GLU A 48 19.25 -7.46 -8.85
N THR A 49 18.05 -7.90 -9.29
CA THR A 49 17.72 -9.33 -9.39
C THR A 49 17.42 -9.79 -10.83
N GLY A 50 17.17 -8.86 -11.75
CA GLY A 50 16.67 -9.16 -13.09
C GLY A 50 15.19 -9.55 -13.13
N ILE A 51 14.49 -9.61 -11.99
CA ILE A 51 13.09 -9.98 -11.92
C ILE A 51 12.22 -8.79 -12.35
N VAL A 52 11.34 -9.02 -13.33
CA VAL A 52 10.33 -8.05 -13.76
C VAL A 52 9.02 -8.32 -13.03
N VAL A 53 8.52 -7.31 -12.34
CA VAL A 53 7.20 -7.37 -11.70
C VAL A 53 6.26 -6.45 -12.48
N PRO A 54 5.27 -7.01 -13.22
CA PRO A 54 4.30 -6.22 -13.96
C PRO A 54 3.45 -5.32 -13.05
N LEU A 55 2.99 -4.20 -13.62
CA LEU A 55 2.16 -3.24 -12.89
C LEU A 55 0.81 -3.83 -12.50
N ASP A 56 0.38 -3.58 -11.28
CA ASP A 56 -0.93 -3.98 -10.78
C ASP A 56 -1.50 -2.91 -9.84
N ASN A 57 -2.64 -2.33 -10.22
CA ASN A 57 -3.29 -1.21 -9.53
C ASN A 57 -4.54 -1.63 -8.73
N LYS A 58 -4.65 -2.88 -8.31
CA LYS A 58 -5.73 -3.32 -7.42
C LYS A 58 -5.60 -2.67 -6.04
N ASN A 59 -6.69 -2.64 -5.31
CA ASN A 59 -6.66 -2.44 -3.86
C ASN A 59 -6.64 -3.79 -3.11
N SER A 60 -6.44 -3.77 -1.78
CA SER A 60 -6.33 -5.01 -0.99
C SER A 60 -7.56 -5.90 -1.09
N GLY A 61 -8.78 -5.32 -1.11
CA GLY A 61 -10.01 -6.09 -1.25
C GLY A 61 -10.18 -6.74 -2.61
N GLN A 62 -9.88 -6.01 -3.68
CA GLN A 62 -9.88 -6.54 -5.05
C GLN A 62 -8.86 -7.67 -5.19
N SER A 63 -7.66 -7.51 -4.62
CA SER A 63 -6.61 -8.53 -4.65
C SER A 63 -7.03 -9.80 -3.94
N VAL A 64 -7.58 -9.72 -2.73
CA VAL A 64 -8.05 -10.90 -1.98
C VAL A 64 -9.20 -11.58 -2.71
N SER A 65 -10.15 -10.82 -3.24
CA SER A 65 -11.26 -11.38 -4.02
C SER A 65 -10.76 -12.14 -5.25
N GLN A 66 -9.77 -11.62 -5.95
CA GLN A 66 -9.19 -12.27 -7.12
C GLN A 66 -8.36 -13.51 -6.72
N LEU A 67 -7.54 -13.45 -5.68
CA LEU A 67 -6.82 -14.62 -5.15
C LEU A 67 -7.78 -15.77 -4.79
N ILE A 68 -8.94 -15.45 -4.24
CA ILE A 68 -9.98 -16.46 -3.93
C ILE A 68 -10.58 -17.04 -5.21
N ALA A 69 -10.88 -16.21 -6.20
CA ALA A 69 -11.43 -16.66 -7.49
C ALA A 69 -10.43 -17.55 -8.24
N GLU A 70 -9.14 -17.27 -8.13
CA GLU A 70 -8.04 -17.99 -8.79
C GLU A 70 -7.46 -19.15 -7.96
N LYS A 71 -8.07 -19.48 -6.82
CA LYS A 71 -7.52 -20.46 -5.85
C LYS A 71 -7.10 -21.80 -6.47
N ASN A 72 -7.81 -22.27 -7.51
CA ASN A 72 -7.52 -23.54 -8.17
C ASN A 72 -6.57 -23.41 -9.36
N ASN A 73 -6.29 -22.20 -9.81
CA ASN A 73 -5.33 -21.89 -10.86
C ASN A 73 -4.71 -20.53 -10.59
N PRO A 74 -3.80 -20.41 -9.60
CA PRO A 74 -3.21 -19.14 -9.19
C PRO A 74 -2.46 -18.45 -10.32
N VAL A 75 -2.58 -17.12 -10.37
CA VAL A 75 -1.88 -16.25 -11.31
C VAL A 75 -0.82 -15.42 -10.59
N ALA A 76 -1.15 -14.93 -9.39
CA ALA A 76 -0.21 -14.16 -8.60
C ALA A 76 0.81 -15.05 -7.88
N ASP A 77 2.01 -14.53 -7.69
CA ASP A 77 3.08 -15.16 -6.91
C ASP A 77 3.14 -14.57 -5.50
N VAL A 78 2.92 -13.27 -5.39
CA VAL A 78 2.93 -12.53 -4.13
C VAL A 78 1.79 -11.51 -4.10
N SER A 79 1.46 -11.04 -2.92
CA SER A 79 0.49 -9.96 -2.75
C SER A 79 0.94 -8.97 -1.68
N TYR A 80 0.72 -7.69 -1.97
CA TYR A 80 0.93 -6.58 -1.05
C TYR A 80 -0.42 -6.12 -0.49
N LEU A 81 -0.64 -6.33 0.79
CA LEU A 81 -1.95 -6.17 1.41
C LEU A 81 -1.85 -5.33 2.69
N GLY A 82 -2.92 -4.62 3.02
CA GLY A 82 -3.13 -4.19 4.39
C GLY A 82 -3.30 -5.40 5.31
N VAL A 83 -2.78 -5.33 6.52
CA VAL A 83 -2.66 -6.49 7.42
C VAL A 83 -3.99 -7.24 7.64
N SER A 84 -5.12 -6.54 7.80
CA SER A 84 -6.41 -7.21 8.00
C SER A 84 -6.86 -8.04 6.80
N PHE A 85 -6.52 -7.59 5.59
CA PHE A 85 -6.80 -8.33 4.36
C PHE A 85 -5.90 -9.56 4.22
N ALA A 86 -4.63 -9.48 4.62
CA ALA A 86 -3.73 -10.64 4.63
C ALA A 86 -4.20 -11.71 5.64
N ILE A 87 -4.66 -11.31 6.83
CA ILE A 87 -5.26 -12.22 7.80
C ILE A 87 -6.50 -12.93 7.21
N ASN A 88 -7.34 -12.19 6.48
CA ASN A 88 -8.51 -12.76 5.81
C ASN A 88 -8.12 -13.67 4.62
N ALA A 89 -7.09 -13.31 3.84
CA ALA A 89 -6.55 -14.16 2.77
C ALA A 89 -5.97 -15.49 3.31
N ARG A 90 -5.26 -15.45 4.47
CA ARG A 90 -4.85 -16.66 5.19
C ARG A 90 -6.04 -17.53 5.55
N LYS A 91 -7.09 -16.96 6.16
CA LYS A 91 -8.32 -17.69 6.52
C LYS A 91 -9.03 -18.32 5.29
N ALA A 92 -8.97 -17.63 4.13
CA ALA A 92 -9.50 -18.16 2.87
C ALA A 92 -8.64 -19.29 2.27
N GLY A 93 -7.43 -19.53 2.79
CA GLY A 93 -6.52 -20.58 2.35
C GLY A 93 -5.90 -20.34 0.97
N VAL A 94 -5.68 -19.06 0.61
CA VAL A 94 -5.04 -18.63 -0.65
C VAL A 94 -3.58 -18.22 -0.48
N LEU A 95 -3.06 -18.26 0.74
CA LEU A 95 -1.67 -17.97 1.07
C LEU A 95 -0.93 -19.26 1.47
N GLU A 96 0.38 -19.24 1.28
CA GLU A 96 1.31 -20.30 1.72
C GLU A 96 2.36 -19.68 2.65
N ALA A 97 2.75 -20.45 3.66
CA ALA A 97 3.74 -20.00 4.63
C ALA A 97 5.13 -19.84 4.00
N TYR A 98 5.72 -18.67 4.18
CA TYR A 98 7.08 -18.38 3.79
C TYR A 98 7.72 -17.40 4.78
N LYS A 99 8.84 -17.78 5.37
CA LYS A 99 9.66 -16.92 6.23
C LYS A 99 10.84 -16.40 5.41
N PRO A 100 10.80 -15.15 4.95
CA PRO A 100 11.83 -14.57 4.09
C PRO A 100 13.15 -14.33 4.85
N LYS A 101 14.23 -14.09 4.11
CA LYS A 101 15.50 -13.62 4.67
C LYS A 101 15.26 -12.31 5.43
N GLY A 102 15.77 -12.22 6.64
CA GLY A 102 15.53 -11.08 7.53
C GLY A 102 14.26 -11.17 8.39
N TRP A 103 13.50 -12.26 8.30
CA TRP A 103 12.32 -12.52 9.13
C TRP A 103 12.54 -12.26 10.63
N GLU A 104 13.68 -12.69 11.16
CA GLU A 104 13.98 -12.59 12.58
C GLU A 104 14.14 -11.14 13.06
N ALA A 105 14.54 -10.23 12.17
CA ALA A 105 14.69 -8.81 12.50
C ALA A 105 13.35 -8.06 12.57
N VAL A 106 12.27 -8.63 12.03
CA VAL A 106 10.94 -8.01 12.10
C VAL A 106 10.35 -8.19 13.49
N PRO A 107 9.90 -7.13 14.16
CA PRO A 107 9.32 -7.22 15.49
C PRO A 107 8.11 -8.17 15.57
N GLU A 108 7.94 -8.83 16.72
CA GLU A 108 6.74 -9.61 17.01
C GLU A 108 5.49 -8.70 16.92
N GLY A 109 4.39 -9.25 16.41
CA GLY A 109 3.18 -8.48 16.14
C GLY A 109 3.16 -7.78 14.77
N LEU A 110 4.34 -7.66 14.11
CA LEU A 110 4.45 -7.18 12.72
C LEU A 110 4.70 -8.33 11.71
N LYS A 111 4.54 -9.56 12.14
CA LYS A 111 4.66 -10.77 11.30
C LYS A 111 3.71 -11.84 11.79
N ASP A 112 3.28 -12.70 10.87
CA ASP A 112 2.50 -13.89 11.24
C ASP A 112 3.45 -14.97 11.77
N PRO A 113 3.27 -15.51 12.96
CA PRO A 113 4.22 -16.47 13.54
C PRO A 113 4.43 -17.73 12.71
N ASP A 114 3.41 -18.11 11.90
CA ASP A 114 3.48 -19.25 11.00
C ASP A 114 4.03 -18.90 9.61
N GLY A 115 4.27 -17.59 9.31
CA GLY A 115 4.89 -17.14 8.07
C GLY A 115 3.94 -16.83 6.92
N TYR A 116 2.63 -16.68 7.15
CA TYR A 116 1.70 -16.36 6.06
C TYR A 116 1.75 -14.91 5.59
N TRP A 117 2.28 -14.01 6.40
CA TRP A 117 2.53 -12.63 6.02
C TRP A 117 3.66 -12.02 6.87
N VAL A 118 4.31 -11.02 6.32
CA VAL A 118 5.33 -10.22 7.00
C VAL A 118 5.15 -8.75 6.65
N SER A 119 5.19 -7.88 7.64
CA SER A 119 5.16 -6.43 7.42
C SER A 119 6.44 -5.98 6.72
N ILE A 120 6.29 -5.08 5.76
CA ILE A 120 7.42 -4.47 5.05
C ILE A 120 7.56 -2.97 5.35
N HIS A 121 6.49 -2.33 5.74
CA HIS A 121 6.44 -0.96 6.24
C HIS A 121 5.15 -0.70 6.99
N SER A 122 5.06 0.44 7.66
CA SER A 122 3.81 0.95 8.24
C SER A 122 3.48 2.35 7.71
N GLY A 123 2.23 2.75 7.87
CA GLY A 123 1.73 4.08 7.58
C GLY A 123 0.86 4.60 8.72
N THR A 124 0.96 5.89 9.00
CA THR A 124 0.08 6.60 9.92
C THR A 124 -1.00 7.29 9.13
N LEU A 125 -2.26 6.98 9.41
CA LEU A 125 -3.37 7.65 8.76
C LEU A 125 -3.49 9.10 9.21
N GLY A 126 -3.86 9.99 8.29
CA GLY A 126 -4.12 11.39 8.58
C GLY A 126 -4.80 12.08 7.42
N PHE A 127 -4.67 13.40 7.39
CA PHE A 127 -5.17 14.20 6.29
C PHE A 127 -4.00 14.63 5.40
N MET A 128 -4.01 14.21 4.16
CA MET A 128 -3.15 14.74 3.10
C MET A 128 -3.86 15.95 2.49
N VAL A 129 -3.34 17.15 2.72
CA VAL A 129 -4.02 18.40 2.37
C VAL A 129 -3.24 19.15 1.31
N ASN A 130 -3.82 19.33 0.13
CA ASN A 130 -3.30 20.25 -0.88
C ASN A 130 -3.70 21.68 -0.49
N VAL A 131 -2.73 22.47 -0.02
CA VAL A 131 -2.97 23.80 0.55
C VAL A 131 -3.49 24.80 -0.49
N ASP A 132 -2.98 24.73 -1.73
CA ASP A 132 -3.43 25.62 -2.81
C ASP A 132 -4.90 25.32 -3.21
N ALA A 133 -5.32 24.05 -3.14
CA ALA A 133 -6.68 23.64 -3.46
C ALA A 133 -7.71 23.96 -2.36
N LEU A 134 -7.26 24.42 -1.18
CA LEU A 134 -8.17 24.89 -0.14
C LEU A 134 -8.78 26.28 -0.45
N GLU A 135 -8.27 26.99 -1.45
CA GLU A 135 -8.81 28.31 -1.86
C GLU A 135 -8.86 29.32 -0.71
N GLY A 136 -7.82 29.34 0.11
CA GLY A 136 -7.71 30.21 1.27
C GLY A 136 -8.44 29.76 2.54
N LYS A 137 -9.15 28.62 2.50
CA LYS A 137 -9.74 28.03 3.70
C LYS A 137 -8.64 27.50 4.64
N PRO A 138 -8.84 27.50 5.96
CA PRO A 138 -7.86 26.97 6.89
C PRO A 138 -7.62 25.48 6.69
N ILE A 139 -6.40 25.00 7.02
CA ILE A 139 -6.08 23.58 7.02
C ILE A 139 -6.85 22.91 8.17
N PRO A 140 -7.66 21.85 7.92
CA PRO A 140 -8.36 21.13 8.98
C PRO A 140 -7.35 20.43 9.92
N ARG A 141 -7.59 20.50 11.23
CA ARG A 141 -6.70 19.94 12.26
C ARG A 141 -7.37 18.86 13.10
N SER A 142 -8.66 18.62 12.89
CA SER A 142 -9.45 17.66 13.64
C SER A 142 -10.44 16.91 12.74
N TRP A 143 -10.85 15.71 13.16
CA TRP A 143 -11.92 14.98 12.47
C TRP A 143 -13.20 15.82 12.39
N LYS A 144 -13.50 16.63 13.43
CA LYS A 144 -14.68 17.51 13.47
C LYS A 144 -14.61 18.61 12.43
N ASP A 145 -13.42 19.11 12.12
CA ASP A 145 -13.27 20.18 11.12
C ASP A 145 -13.78 19.72 9.75
N LEU A 146 -13.61 18.43 9.40
CA LEU A 146 -14.05 17.88 8.12
C LEU A 146 -15.58 17.86 7.97
N LEU A 147 -16.31 18.00 9.06
CA LEU A 147 -17.78 18.10 9.08
C LEU A 147 -18.28 19.53 8.82
N ASP A 148 -17.40 20.53 8.88
CA ASP A 148 -17.77 21.92 8.63
C ASP A 148 -18.18 22.10 7.14
N PRO A 149 -19.34 22.73 6.86
CA PRO A 149 -19.82 22.97 5.49
C PRO A 149 -18.84 23.72 4.58
N LYS A 150 -17.86 24.45 5.14
CA LYS A 150 -16.82 25.12 4.34
C LYS A 150 -15.94 24.14 3.53
N TYR A 151 -15.86 22.86 3.93
CA TYR A 151 -15.15 21.79 3.22
C TYR A 151 -16.05 20.92 2.35
N LYS A 152 -17.28 21.36 2.07
CA LYS A 152 -18.21 20.61 1.20
C LYS A 152 -17.59 20.36 -0.17
N GLY A 153 -17.59 19.09 -0.62
CA GLY A 153 -17.00 18.65 -1.88
C GLY A 153 -15.47 18.62 -1.88
N MET A 154 -14.80 18.82 -0.73
CA MET A 154 -13.33 18.90 -0.64
C MET A 154 -12.69 17.67 0.02
N VAL A 155 -13.46 16.88 0.76
CA VAL A 155 -12.95 15.72 1.52
C VAL A 155 -13.06 14.46 0.68
N GLY A 156 -11.95 13.76 0.53
CA GLY A 156 -11.89 12.46 -0.14
C GLY A 156 -11.42 11.33 0.79
N PHE A 157 -11.89 10.12 0.54
CA PHE A 157 -11.40 8.90 1.16
C PHE A 157 -11.77 7.70 0.28
N LEU A 158 -10.98 6.62 0.34
CA LEU A 158 -11.30 5.41 -0.42
C LEU A 158 -12.44 4.64 0.27
N ASP A 159 -13.15 3.84 -0.51
CA ASP A 159 -14.28 3.04 -0.02
C ASP A 159 -13.86 2.13 1.16
N PRO A 160 -14.42 2.33 2.36
CA PRO A 160 -14.06 1.56 3.55
C PRO A 160 -14.44 0.08 3.49
N THR A 161 -15.27 -0.31 2.53
CA THR A 161 -15.72 -1.71 2.37
C THR A 161 -14.77 -2.55 1.50
N SER A 162 -13.91 -1.90 0.70
CA SER A 162 -13.03 -2.58 -0.26
C SER A 162 -11.56 -2.18 -0.16
N ALA A 163 -11.27 -0.92 0.18
CA ALA A 163 -9.90 -0.42 0.27
C ALA A 163 -9.39 -0.41 1.72
N PHE A 164 -8.18 -0.92 1.95
CA PHE A 164 -7.63 -0.96 3.31
C PHE A 164 -7.48 0.44 3.92
N VAL A 165 -6.96 1.42 3.18
CA VAL A 165 -6.84 2.81 3.69
C VAL A 165 -8.20 3.40 4.05
N GLY A 166 -9.25 3.11 3.28
CA GLY A 166 -10.62 3.52 3.62
C GLY A 166 -11.11 2.88 4.92
N TYR A 167 -10.90 1.57 5.09
CA TYR A 167 -11.26 0.87 6.32
C TYR A 167 -10.45 1.39 7.52
N VAL A 168 -9.16 1.64 7.35
CA VAL A 168 -8.31 2.27 8.38
C VAL A 168 -8.85 3.66 8.76
N GLY A 169 -9.28 4.47 7.78
CA GLY A 169 -9.92 5.75 8.03
C GLY A 169 -11.18 5.64 8.87
N ALA A 170 -11.99 4.61 8.58
CA ALA A 170 -13.21 4.36 9.37
C ALA A 170 -12.90 3.91 10.79
N VAL A 171 -11.90 3.05 10.99
CA VAL A 171 -11.46 2.63 12.34
C VAL A 171 -10.86 3.81 13.09
N ALA A 172 -10.03 4.64 12.46
CA ALA A 172 -9.40 5.81 13.07
C ALA A 172 -10.47 6.82 13.54
N ALA A 173 -11.40 7.18 12.67
CA ALA A 173 -12.50 8.07 13.03
C ALA A 173 -13.37 7.47 14.16
N ASN A 174 -13.66 6.17 14.11
CA ASN A 174 -14.39 5.50 15.17
C ASN A 174 -13.71 5.62 16.53
N HIS A 175 -12.41 5.36 16.61
CA HIS A 175 -11.62 5.50 17.83
C HIS A 175 -11.55 6.96 18.31
N ALA A 176 -11.38 7.92 17.40
CA ALA A 176 -11.36 9.35 17.70
C ALA A 176 -12.63 9.85 18.40
N PHE A 177 -13.77 9.20 18.11
CA PHE A 177 -15.07 9.50 18.74
C PHE A 177 -15.46 8.51 19.83
N GLY A 178 -14.51 7.76 20.41
CA GLY A 178 -14.73 6.87 21.55
C GLY A 178 -15.31 5.50 21.21
N GLY A 179 -15.33 5.13 19.92
CA GLY A 179 -15.69 3.79 19.49
C GLY A 179 -14.55 2.78 19.69
N THR A 180 -14.86 1.50 19.50
CA THR A 180 -13.92 0.37 19.57
C THR A 180 -14.12 -0.55 18.38
N LEU A 181 -13.28 -1.57 18.22
CA LEU A 181 -13.48 -2.62 17.20
C LEU A 181 -14.76 -3.45 17.43
N ASP A 182 -15.32 -3.41 18.64
CA ASP A 182 -16.59 -4.07 18.99
C ASP A 182 -17.79 -3.13 18.90
N ASN A 183 -17.55 -1.82 18.77
CA ASN A 183 -18.58 -0.79 18.65
C ASN A 183 -18.22 0.26 17.62
N PHE A 184 -18.78 0.15 16.42
CA PHE A 184 -18.60 1.11 15.33
C PHE A 184 -19.68 2.20 15.26
N ALA A 185 -20.57 2.30 16.24
CA ALA A 185 -21.63 3.30 16.20
C ALA A 185 -21.10 4.74 16.09
N PRO A 186 -20.06 5.17 16.83
CA PRO A 186 -19.51 6.52 16.68
C PRO A 186 -18.95 6.81 15.29
N GLY A 187 -18.18 5.86 14.71
CA GLY A 187 -17.62 6.00 13.36
C GLY A 187 -18.71 6.03 12.29
N ILE A 188 -19.72 5.19 12.39
CA ILE A 188 -20.87 5.19 11.47
C ILE A 188 -21.61 6.55 11.55
N ALA A 189 -21.85 7.06 12.76
CA ALA A 189 -22.47 8.37 12.94
C ALA A 189 -21.64 9.49 12.30
N TYR A 190 -20.31 9.46 12.49
CA TYR A 190 -19.38 10.39 11.86
C TYR A 190 -19.47 10.36 10.33
N PHE A 191 -19.39 9.20 9.70
CA PHE A 191 -19.46 9.11 8.23
C PHE A 191 -20.85 9.48 7.68
N LYS A 192 -21.93 9.22 8.42
CA LYS A 192 -23.27 9.73 8.06
C LYS A 192 -23.30 11.26 8.03
N GLU A 193 -22.69 11.90 9.01
CA GLU A 193 -22.61 13.36 9.05
C GLU A 193 -21.72 13.89 7.92
N LEU A 194 -20.58 13.23 7.66
CA LEU A 194 -19.66 13.61 6.58
C LEU A 194 -20.33 13.53 5.20
N GLN A 195 -21.31 12.64 4.97
CA GLN A 195 -22.05 12.58 3.70
C GLN A 195 -22.73 13.93 3.36
N LYS A 196 -23.11 14.74 4.34
CA LYS A 196 -23.70 16.07 4.12
C LYS A 196 -22.70 17.02 3.42
N ASN A 197 -21.40 16.77 3.57
CA ASN A 197 -20.32 17.49 2.90
C ASN A 197 -20.01 16.91 1.51
N ALA A 198 -20.82 15.99 0.97
CA ALA A 198 -20.65 15.40 -0.34
C ALA A 198 -19.19 14.92 -0.59
N PRO A 199 -18.68 13.98 0.21
CA PRO A 199 -17.31 13.53 0.09
C PRO A 199 -17.06 12.82 -1.25
N ILE A 200 -15.82 12.88 -1.72
CA ILE A 200 -15.35 12.21 -2.94
C ILE A 200 -14.84 10.83 -2.56
N VAL A 201 -15.41 9.76 -3.13
CA VAL A 201 -15.04 8.38 -2.81
C VAL A 201 -14.47 7.67 -4.05
N PRO A 202 -13.15 7.80 -4.33
CA PRO A 202 -12.50 7.08 -5.42
C PRO A 202 -12.47 5.57 -5.15
N LYS A 203 -12.46 4.79 -6.22
CA LYS A 203 -12.37 3.31 -6.12
C LYS A 203 -10.94 2.81 -5.88
N GLN A 204 -9.94 3.60 -6.27
CA GLN A 204 -8.51 3.28 -6.18
C GLN A 204 -7.74 4.48 -5.68
N THR A 205 -6.39 4.36 -5.58
CA THR A 205 -5.54 5.47 -5.12
C THR A 205 -5.89 6.81 -5.76
N ALA A 206 -5.92 7.84 -4.94
CA ALA A 206 -6.31 9.19 -5.33
C ALA A 206 -5.13 10.18 -5.31
N TYR A 207 -3.90 9.70 -5.24
CA TYR A 207 -2.69 10.51 -5.12
C TYR A 207 -2.63 11.62 -6.19
N ALA A 208 -2.73 11.26 -7.47
CA ALA A 208 -2.70 12.22 -8.58
C ALA A 208 -3.85 13.25 -8.49
N ARG A 209 -5.01 12.86 -7.97
CA ARG A 209 -6.17 13.74 -7.78
C ARG A 209 -5.96 14.76 -6.66
N VAL A 210 -5.13 14.43 -5.66
CA VAL A 210 -4.70 15.42 -4.66
C VAL A 210 -3.72 16.40 -5.28
N LEU A 211 -2.73 15.90 -6.04
CA LEU A 211 -1.75 16.77 -6.71
C LEU A 211 -2.41 17.76 -7.68
N SER A 212 -3.42 17.33 -8.42
CA SER A 212 -4.18 18.19 -9.34
C SER A 212 -5.14 19.16 -8.63
N GLY A 213 -5.36 19.02 -7.31
CA GLY A 213 -6.32 19.78 -6.54
C GLY A 213 -7.78 19.34 -6.67
N GLU A 214 -8.05 18.25 -7.40
CA GLU A 214 -9.41 17.70 -7.53
C GLU A 214 -9.94 17.19 -6.18
N ILE A 215 -9.06 16.67 -5.33
CA ILE A 215 -9.36 16.28 -3.95
C ILE A 215 -8.46 17.11 -3.02
N PRO A 216 -8.96 18.24 -2.48
CA PRO A 216 -8.17 19.11 -1.61
C PRO A 216 -7.70 18.46 -0.31
N ILE A 217 -8.52 17.57 0.27
CA ILE A 217 -8.26 16.90 1.56
C ILE A 217 -8.53 15.41 1.37
N LEU A 218 -7.50 14.57 1.45
CA LEU A 218 -7.63 13.12 1.34
C LEU A 218 -7.28 12.46 2.66
N LEU A 219 -8.13 11.54 3.13
CA LEU A 219 -7.76 10.61 4.19
C LEU A 219 -6.77 9.59 3.61
N ASP A 220 -5.49 9.74 3.95
CA ASP A 220 -4.40 8.91 3.43
C ASP A 220 -3.25 8.82 4.44
N TYR A 221 -2.22 8.10 4.10
CA TYR A 221 -1.05 7.90 4.95
C TYR A 221 -0.01 8.99 4.80
N ASP A 222 0.76 9.16 5.86
CA ASP A 222 1.87 10.11 5.99
C ASP A 222 2.88 10.00 4.83
N PHE A 223 3.26 8.79 4.42
CA PHE A 223 4.26 8.58 3.37
C PHE A 223 3.85 9.18 2.02
N ASN A 224 2.56 9.12 1.64
CA ASN A 224 2.08 9.74 0.40
C ASN A 224 2.12 11.27 0.49
N ALA A 225 1.73 11.83 1.62
CA ALA A 225 1.81 13.28 1.83
C ALA A 225 3.26 13.78 1.81
N TYR A 226 4.20 13.04 2.41
CA TYR A 226 5.62 13.39 2.37
C TYR A 226 6.22 13.26 0.99
N ARG A 227 5.86 12.22 0.23
CA ARG A 227 6.24 12.10 -1.18
C ARG A 227 5.77 13.32 -1.97
N ALA A 228 4.51 13.69 -1.87
CA ALA A 228 3.96 14.86 -2.54
C ALA A 228 4.74 16.14 -2.19
N LYS A 229 5.03 16.34 -0.91
CA LYS A 229 5.76 17.52 -0.40
C LYS A 229 7.23 17.52 -0.81
N HIS A 230 7.94 16.41 -0.60
CA HIS A 230 9.40 16.38 -0.69
C HIS A 230 9.91 15.90 -2.06
N THR A 231 9.20 15.04 -2.76
CA THR A 231 9.58 14.54 -4.09
C THR A 231 8.91 15.36 -5.20
N ASP A 232 7.58 15.44 -5.19
CA ASP A 232 6.82 16.11 -6.25
C ASP A 232 6.73 17.64 -6.05
N LYS A 233 7.25 18.16 -4.91
CA LYS A 233 7.32 19.60 -4.57
C LYS A 233 5.95 20.28 -4.56
N ALA A 234 4.89 19.51 -4.33
CA ALA A 234 3.54 20.05 -4.17
C ALA A 234 3.40 20.72 -2.79
N LYS A 235 2.55 21.74 -2.70
CA LYS A 235 2.21 22.38 -1.42
C LYS A 235 1.22 21.52 -0.63
N VAL A 236 1.69 20.37 -0.23
CA VAL A 236 0.92 19.42 0.57
C VAL A 236 1.38 19.44 2.01
N GLU A 237 0.42 19.46 2.95
CA GLU A 237 0.67 19.21 4.36
C GLU A 237 0.03 17.89 4.81
N PHE A 238 0.74 17.20 5.70
CA PHE A 238 0.19 16.07 6.43
C PHE A 238 -0.28 16.49 7.80
N VAL A 239 -1.49 16.09 8.18
CA VAL A 239 -2.10 16.42 9.47
C VAL A 239 -2.50 15.15 10.20
N ILE A 240 -1.96 14.95 11.40
CA ILE A 240 -2.47 13.98 12.36
C ILE A 240 -3.57 14.66 13.16
N PRO A 241 -4.84 14.20 13.10
CA PRO A 241 -5.96 14.85 13.75
C PRO A 241 -5.80 15.00 15.27
N ALA A 242 -6.34 16.06 15.84
CA ALA A 242 -6.23 16.37 17.26
C ALA A 242 -6.82 15.27 18.17
N GLU A 243 -7.90 14.63 17.74
CA GLU A 243 -8.56 13.53 18.47
C GLU A 243 -7.82 12.21 18.36
N GLY A 244 -6.73 12.16 17.56
CA GLY A 244 -5.93 10.96 17.33
C GLY A 244 -6.28 10.20 16.06
N THR A 245 -5.45 9.20 15.80
CA THR A 245 -5.53 8.32 14.62
C THR A 245 -4.91 6.96 14.92
N ILE A 246 -4.75 6.12 13.91
CA ILE A 246 -4.10 4.82 14.02
C ILE A 246 -2.93 4.66 13.04
N VAL A 247 -1.97 3.83 13.45
CA VAL A 247 -0.88 3.34 12.61
C VAL A 247 -1.17 1.89 12.22
N VAL A 248 -0.89 1.53 10.97
CA VAL A 248 -1.13 0.17 10.49
C VAL A 248 0.03 -0.34 9.63
N PRO A 249 0.34 -1.65 9.71
CA PRO A 249 1.32 -2.27 8.82
C PRO A 249 0.70 -2.63 7.47
N TYR A 250 1.53 -2.57 6.45
CA TYR A 250 1.35 -3.20 5.17
C TYR A 250 2.29 -4.40 5.05
N VAL A 251 1.79 -5.46 4.47
CA VAL A 251 2.44 -6.76 4.50
C VAL A 251 2.61 -7.35 3.11
N MET A 252 3.66 -8.16 2.95
CA MET A 252 3.80 -9.08 1.83
C MET A 252 3.37 -10.47 2.24
N SER A 253 2.74 -11.18 1.31
CA SER A 253 2.30 -12.56 1.46
C SER A 253 2.69 -13.37 0.23
N PHE A 254 3.10 -14.62 0.45
CA PHE A 254 3.36 -15.57 -0.63
C PHE A 254 2.07 -16.31 -0.99
N VAL A 255 1.74 -16.38 -2.28
CA VAL A 255 0.49 -16.97 -2.76
C VAL A 255 0.64 -18.48 -2.86
N LYS A 256 -0.38 -19.21 -2.40
CA LYS A 256 -0.41 -20.67 -2.48
C LYS A 256 -0.51 -21.14 -3.93
N GLY A 257 0.44 -21.99 -4.33
CA GLY A 257 0.51 -22.50 -5.70
C GLY A 257 1.03 -21.49 -6.73
N ALA A 258 1.78 -20.49 -6.29
CA ALA A 258 2.40 -19.45 -7.10
C ALA A 258 3.11 -20.03 -8.33
N PRO A 259 2.79 -19.57 -9.57
CA PRO A 259 3.39 -20.12 -10.80
C PRO A 259 4.89 -19.83 -10.91
N HIS A 260 5.37 -18.68 -10.40
CA HIS A 260 6.78 -18.29 -10.40
C HIS A 260 7.31 -18.23 -8.96
N ALA A 261 7.16 -19.35 -8.21
CA ALA A 261 7.41 -19.42 -6.78
C ALA A 261 8.81 -18.92 -6.36
N LYS A 262 9.85 -19.22 -7.15
CA LYS A 262 11.23 -18.77 -6.86
C LYS A 262 11.32 -17.24 -6.93
N ALA A 263 10.86 -16.64 -8.03
CA ALA A 263 10.89 -15.20 -8.22
C ALA A 263 10.01 -14.47 -7.20
N GLY A 264 8.82 -15.01 -6.88
CA GLY A 264 7.95 -14.46 -5.84
C GLY A 264 8.62 -14.42 -4.46
N LYS A 265 9.29 -15.49 -4.04
CA LYS A 265 10.04 -15.54 -2.78
C LYS A 265 11.20 -14.54 -2.78
N GLU A 266 11.93 -14.43 -3.90
CA GLU A 266 13.03 -13.49 -4.05
C GLU A 266 12.57 -12.02 -3.97
N VAL A 267 11.39 -11.69 -4.51
CA VAL A 267 10.76 -10.38 -4.34
C VAL A 267 10.49 -10.07 -2.87
N ILE A 268 9.93 -11.02 -2.08
CA ILE A 268 9.69 -10.79 -0.64
C ILE A 268 11.01 -10.64 0.11
N ASP A 269 11.99 -11.50 -0.16
CA ASP A 269 13.33 -11.41 0.42
C ASP A 269 13.98 -10.04 0.15
N PHE A 270 13.83 -9.54 -1.07
CA PHE A 270 14.42 -8.27 -1.48
C PHE A 270 13.79 -7.08 -0.76
N VAL A 271 12.46 -6.98 -0.74
CA VAL A 271 11.78 -5.82 -0.12
C VAL A 271 11.94 -5.80 1.40
N LEU A 272 12.19 -6.96 2.04
CA LEU A 272 12.49 -7.05 3.45
C LEU A 272 13.98 -6.87 3.76
N GLY A 273 14.85 -7.07 2.77
CA GLY A 273 16.30 -6.90 2.90
C GLY A 273 16.70 -5.43 3.11
N VAL A 274 17.95 -5.21 3.54
CA VAL A 274 18.47 -3.87 3.87
C VAL A 274 18.29 -2.85 2.73
N LYS A 275 18.52 -3.25 1.46
CA LYS A 275 18.34 -2.35 0.30
C LYS A 275 16.89 -1.94 0.12
N GLY A 276 15.96 -2.91 0.14
CA GLY A 276 14.53 -2.65 0.03
C GLY A 276 14.01 -1.80 1.18
N GLN A 277 14.39 -2.13 2.41
CA GLN A 277 13.98 -1.38 3.61
C GLN A 277 14.53 0.04 3.64
N ARG A 278 15.77 0.26 3.19
CA ARG A 278 16.33 1.60 3.04
C ARG A 278 15.58 2.41 2.01
N LEU A 279 15.24 1.80 0.87
CA LEU A 279 14.47 2.47 -0.16
C LEU A 279 13.05 2.83 0.32
N TRP A 280 12.41 2.00 1.16
CA TRP A 280 11.16 2.38 1.84
C TRP A 280 11.36 3.66 2.66
N ALA A 281 12.41 3.73 3.48
CA ALA A 281 12.69 4.92 4.29
C ALA A 281 12.95 6.17 3.43
N GLU A 282 13.71 6.04 2.34
CA GLU A 282 13.98 7.12 1.39
C GLU A 282 12.71 7.59 0.65
N ASN A 283 11.70 6.73 0.53
CA ASN A 283 10.37 7.06 0.03
C ASN A 283 9.37 7.39 1.14
N PHE A 284 9.86 7.77 2.31
CA PHE A 284 9.08 8.23 3.48
C PHE A 284 8.19 7.18 4.15
N LEU A 285 8.37 5.90 3.85
CA LEU A 285 7.68 4.84 4.56
C LEU A 285 8.46 4.47 5.82
N ARG A 286 7.76 4.07 6.89
CA ARG A 286 8.41 3.60 8.11
C ARG A 286 8.82 2.14 7.94
N PRO A 287 10.13 1.85 7.81
CA PRO A 287 10.63 0.48 7.65
C PRO A 287 10.40 -0.33 8.91
N VAL A 288 10.33 -1.66 8.76
CA VAL A 288 10.16 -2.59 9.89
C VAL A 288 11.49 -3.17 10.38
N VAL A 289 12.54 -3.06 9.58
CA VAL A 289 13.89 -3.49 9.98
C VAL A 289 14.60 -2.32 10.66
N PRO A 290 15.10 -2.51 11.88
CA PRO A 290 15.80 -1.45 12.62
C PRO A 290 17.06 -0.94 11.92
N GLY A 291 17.42 0.33 12.16
CA GLY A 291 18.71 0.91 11.75
C GLY A 291 18.81 1.38 10.29
N VAL A 292 17.76 1.26 9.48
CA VAL A 292 17.75 1.74 8.09
C VAL A 292 17.23 3.18 7.93
N MET A 293 16.50 3.71 8.91
CA MET A 293 16.06 5.10 8.96
C MET A 293 17.22 6.00 9.40
N THR A 294 17.70 6.88 8.53
CA THR A 294 18.76 7.83 8.89
C THR A 294 18.20 9.07 9.57
N PRO A 295 19.00 9.82 10.35
CA PRO A 295 18.56 11.09 10.94
C PRO A 295 18.11 12.12 9.91
N GLU A 296 18.72 12.12 8.71
CA GLU A 296 18.37 13.03 7.61
C GLU A 296 16.97 12.74 7.10
N ILE A 297 16.63 11.45 6.89
CA ILE A 297 15.30 11.03 6.47
C ILE A 297 14.28 11.33 7.58
N ALA A 298 14.61 11.02 8.85
CA ALA A 298 13.72 11.23 9.98
C ALA A 298 13.30 12.70 10.15
N ARG A 299 14.19 13.68 9.81
CA ARG A 299 13.87 15.12 9.87
C ARG A 299 12.82 15.57 8.86
N LEU A 300 12.52 14.77 7.84
CA LEU A 300 11.49 15.09 6.84
C LEU A 300 10.08 14.73 7.31
N PHE A 301 9.97 13.98 8.39
CA PHE A 301 8.69 13.64 9.03
C PHE A 301 8.24 14.72 10.01
N LEU A 302 6.97 14.68 10.37
CA LEU A 302 6.48 15.47 11.51
C LEU A 302 7.26 15.10 12.79
N PRO A 303 7.35 16.04 13.77
CA PRO A 303 7.97 15.73 15.05
C PRO A 303 7.29 14.55 15.75
N GLU A 304 8.05 13.72 16.46
CA GLU A 304 7.54 12.51 17.16
C GLU A 304 6.37 12.80 18.09
N ARG A 305 6.33 14.01 18.73
CA ARG A 305 5.17 14.42 19.56
C ARG A 305 3.84 14.42 18.80
N GLU A 306 3.84 14.64 17.49
CA GLU A 306 2.63 14.56 16.66
C GLU A 306 2.17 13.11 16.50
N TYR A 307 3.13 12.19 16.32
CA TYR A 307 2.86 10.75 16.22
C TYR A 307 2.41 10.11 17.54
N ALA A 308 2.63 10.77 18.68
CA ALA A 308 2.08 10.31 19.97
C ALA A 308 0.53 10.19 19.96
N ARG A 309 -0.14 10.84 19.00
CA ARG A 309 -1.59 10.71 18.79
C ARG A 309 -2.00 9.50 17.91
N ALA A 310 -1.03 8.78 17.35
CA ALA A 310 -1.29 7.61 16.52
C ALA A 310 -1.15 6.33 17.35
N GLY A 311 -2.27 5.68 17.63
CA GLY A 311 -2.31 4.41 18.35
C GLY A 311 -2.24 3.20 17.44
N SER A 312 -1.96 2.03 18.01
CA SER A 312 -2.14 0.73 17.35
C SER A 312 -3.48 0.11 17.75
N VAL A 313 -3.96 -0.84 16.95
CA VAL A 313 -5.17 -1.60 17.22
C VAL A 313 -4.87 -3.11 17.16
N ASN A 314 -5.76 -3.93 17.70
CA ASN A 314 -5.66 -5.38 17.52
C ASN A 314 -6.00 -5.73 16.06
N TYR A 315 -4.98 -5.99 15.24
CA TYR A 315 -5.14 -6.26 13.79
C TYR A 315 -5.94 -7.54 13.51
N VAL A 316 -5.84 -8.55 14.38
CA VAL A 316 -6.65 -9.79 14.26
C VAL A 316 -8.12 -9.46 14.46
N ARG A 317 -8.44 -8.72 15.53
CA ARG A 317 -9.83 -8.29 15.77
C ARG A 317 -10.34 -7.36 14.67
N MET A 318 -9.49 -6.45 14.20
CA MET A 318 -9.79 -5.57 13.06
C MET A 318 -10.18 -6.39 11.81
N ALA A 319 -9.47 -7.48 11.52
CA ALA A 319 -9.80 -8.36 10.39
C ALA A 319 -11.12 -9.14 10.62
N GLU A 320 -11.36 -9.59 11.84
CA GLU A 320 -12.59 -10.33 12.19
C GLU A 320 -13.87 -9.50 12.01
N VAL A 321 -13.83 -8.23 12.40
CA VAL A 321 -15.02 -7.36 12.36
C VAL A 321 -15.19 -6.63 11.03
N GLN A 322 -14.22 -6.71 10.12
CA GLN A 322 -14.19 -5.93 8.87
C GLN A 322 -15.43 -6.17 8.00
N GLN A 323 -15.86 -7.42 7.83
CA GLN A 323 -17.03 -7.75 7.01
C GLN A 323 -18.32 -7.21 7.63
N ALA A 324 -18.49 -7.38 8.94
CA ALA A 324 -19.66 -6.86 9.68
C ALA A 324 -19.70 -5.33 9.64
N PHE A 325 -18.53 -4.67 9.80
CA PHE A 325 -18.42 -3.23 9.63
C PHE A 325 -18.87 -2.80 8.22
N GLY A 326 -18.33 -3.46 7.17
CA GLY A 326 -18.68 -3.15 5.77
C GLY A 326 -20.18 -3.23 5.50
N ALA A 327 -20.83 -4.30 5.95
CA ALA A 327 -22.27 -4.46 5.82
C ALA A 327 -23.06 -3.35 6.54
N LYS A 328 -22.63 -2.97 7.75
CA LYS A 328 -23.22 -1.87 8.53
C LYS A 328 -23.00 -0.52 7.82
N TYR A 329 -21.80 -0.25 7.31
CA TYR A 329 -21.47 0.97 6.58
C TYR A 329 -22.37 1.14 5.34
N LEU A 330 -22.48 0.11 4.50
CA LEU A 330 -23.34 0.13 3.32
C LEU A 330 -24.80 0.39 3.68
N LYS A 331 -25.29 -0.23 4.76
CA LYS A 331 -26.68 -0.10 5.20
C LYS A 331 -27.02 1.26 5.81
N GLU A 332 -26.09 1.85 6.56
CA GLU A 332 -26.39 3.01 7.41
C GLU A 332 -25.80 4.32 6.91
N VAL A 333 -24.73 4.28 6.12
CA VAL A 333 -24.05 5.49 5.63
C VAL A 333 -24.45 5.81 4.18
N LEU A 334 -24.58 4.79 3.32
CA LEU A 334 -24.81 4.99 1.88
C LEU A 334 -26.30 4.86 1.45
N LYS A 335 -27.21 4.70 2.40
CA LYS A 335 -28.66 4.64 2.09
C LYS A 335 -29.35 5.98 2.21
#